data_376b8f572641dce64e510f1a535ffa5c
#
_entry.id   376b8f572641dce64e510f1a535ffa5c
#
_cell.length_a   1.000
_cell.length_b   1.000
_cell.length_c   1.000
_cell.angle_alpha   90.00
_cell.angle_beta   90.00
_cell.angle_gamma   90.00
#
_symmetry.space_group_name_H-M   'P 1'
#
loop_
_entity.id
_entity.type
_entity.pdbx_description
1 polymer ?
#
loop_
_entity_poly.entity_id
_entity_poly.type
_entity_poly.pdbx_seq_one_letter_code
_entity_poly.pdbx_strand_id
1 'polypeptide(L)'
;YEDEQYARKAYTIFAEQMKKSATSHACIFATKHRKATELLMELMEDSGIVSLVGKVNMDREAPESLCEPSADYSAFDTFGWINSVNGKYKNTKPILTPRFIPCCTPELLEQLREIQNAYDLPVQSHLSENPGEIEWIRQHCPDALFYGDAYDGYGLFGEDHRRGRSIRTVMAHCVYSSEDE
;
A
#
# COMPACT_ATOMS: atom_id res chain seq x y z
N TYR A 1 4.16 -16.56 2.51
CA TYR A 1 3.01 -16.00 3.25
C TYR A 1 1.67 -16.57 2.77
N GLU A 2 1.65 -17.30 1.66
CA GLU A 2 0.52 -18.15 1.27
C GLU A 2 0.30 -19.27 2.29
N ASP A 3 1.39 -19.84 2.82
CA ASP A 3 1.36 -20.76 3.95
C ASP A 3 1.05 -19.99 5.25
N GLU A 4 -0.11 -20.25 5.82
CA GLU A 4 -0.58 -19.58 7.04
C GLU A 4 0.28 -19.88 8.28
N GLN A 5 0.89 -21.07 8.36
CA GLN A 5 1.78 -21.42 9.49
C GLN A 5 3.09 -20.64 9.41
N TYR A 6 3.65 -20.53 8.19
CA TYR A 6 4.81 -19.69 7.96
C TYR A 6 4.53 -18.23 8.24
N ALA A 7 3.41 -17.71 7.70
CA ALA A 7 2.98 -16.33 7.93
C ALA A 7 2.84 -16.02 9.43
N ARG A 8 2.19 -16.90 10.17
CA ARG A 8 2.02 -16.75 11.63
C ARG A 8 3.37 -16.71 12.35
N LYS A 9 4.27 -17.65 12.03
CA LYS A 9 5.61 -17.67 12.62
C LYS A 9 6.37 -16.37 12.32
N ALA A 10 6.43 -15.96 11.07
CA ALA A 10 7.17 -14.78 10.64
C ALA A 10 6.61 -13.50 11.27
N TYR A 11 5.30 -13.30 11.22
CA TYR A 11 4.66 -12.10 11.75
C TYR A 11 4.62 -12.07 13.28
N THR A 12 4.58 -13.22 13.97
CA THR A 12 4.77 -13.26 15.42
C THR A 12 6.17 -12.76 15.80
N ILE A 13 7.22 -13.25 15.12
CA ILE A 13 8.58 -12.76 15.34
C ILE A 13 8.67 -11.26 15.09
N PHE A 14 8.08 -10.78 13.99
CA PHE A 14 8.06 -9.35 13.65
C PHE A 14 7.39 -8.53 14.75
N ALA A 15 6.15 -8.87 15.15
CA ALA A 15 5.41 -8.16 16.18
C ALA A 15 6.16 -8.14 17.53
N GLU A 16 6.77 -9.27 17.92
CA GLU A 16 7.56 -9.36 19.16
C GLU A 16 8.86 -8.51 19.10
N GLN A 17 9.49 -8.40 17.93
CA GLN A 17 10.64 -7.50 17.78
C GLN A 17 10.20 -6.03 17.82
N MET A 18 9.08 -5.70 17.20
CA MET A 18 8.52 -4.36 17.26
C MET A 18 8.23 -3.93 18.70
N LYS A 19 7.62 -4.79 19.51
CA LYS A 19 7.38 -4.55 20.96
C LYS A 19 8.65 -4.25 21.75
N LYS A 20 9.79 -4.81 21.35
CA LYS A 20 11.07 -4.63 22.01
C LYS A 20 11.84 -3.41 21.51
N SER A 21 11.37 -2.77 20.45
CA SER A 21 11.98 -1.58 19.87
C SER A 21 11.42 -0.30 20.51
N ALA A 22 11.98 0.85 20.14
CA ALA A 22 11.44 2.17 20.50
C ALA A 22 10.29 2.61 19.58
N THR A 23 9.80 1.74 18.69
CA THR A 23 8.76 2.07 17.71
C THR A 23 7.39 2.10 18.38
N SER A 24 6.72 3.23 18.31
CA SER A 24 5.35 3.41 18.82
C SER A 24 4.31 3.45 17.71
N HIS A 25 4.71 3.81 16.50
CA HIS A 25 3.87 3.93 15.31
C HIS A 25 4.56 3.28 14.11
N ALA A 26 3.80 2.57 13.27
CA ALA A 26 4.35 1.92 12.09
C ALA A 26 3.38 1.98 10.90
N CYS A 27 3.93 2.24 9.70
CA CYS A 27 3.26 2.00 8.42
C CYS A 27 3.89 0.75 7.80
N ILE A 28 3.09 -0.28 7.52
CA ILE A 28 3.59 -1.62 7.22
C ILE A 28 3.08 -2.07 5.85
N PHE A 29 4.02 -2.31 4.93
CA PHE A 29 3.75 -3.05 3.69
C PHE A 29 3.71 -4.53 4.04
N ALA A 30 2.52 -5.14 4.00
CA ALA A 30 2.37 -6.57 4.27
C ALA A 30 2.72 -7.41 3.03
N THR A 31 1.79 -8.19 2.54
CA THR A 31 1.93 -8.98 1.31
C THR A 31 0.67 -8.85 0.45
N LYS A 32 0.66 -9.47 -0.74
CA LYS A 32 -0.56 -9.57 -1.54
C LYS A 32 -1.61 -10.52 -0.92
N HIS A 33 -1.21 -11.39 0.00
CA HIS A 33 -2.08 -12.42 0.57
C HIS A 33 -2.97 -11.84 1.67
N ARG A 34 -4.27 -11.75 1.40
CA ARG A 34 -5.28 -11.19 2.29
C ARG A 34 -5.23 -11.81 3.69
N LYS A 35 -5.28 -13.14 3.81
CA LYS A 35 -5.29 -13.82 5.10
C LYS A 35 -4.03 -13.55 5.94
N ALA A 36 -2.87 -13.50 5.30
CA ALA A 36 -1.62 -13.16 5.98
C ALA A 36 -1.64 -11.70 6.46
N THR A 37 -2.21 -10.78 5.67
CA THR A 37 -2.35 -9.38 6.06
C THR A 37 -3.34 -9.23 7.24
N GLU A 38 -4.46 -9.93 7.23
CA GLU A 38 -5.41 -9.96 8.36
C GLU A 38 -4.74 -10.49 9.64
N LEU A 39 -3.94 -11.56 9.52
CA LEU A 39 -3.16 -12.09 10.64
C LEU A 39 -2.14 -11.08 11.18
N LEU A 40 -1.42 -10.38 10.29
CA LEU A 40 -0.50 -9.33 10.72
C LEU A 40 -1.23 -8.22 11.48
N MET A 41 -2.39 -7.79 11.00
CA MET A 41 -3.21 -6.77 11.68
C MET A 41 -3.63 -7.21 13.08
N GLU A 42 -4.02 -8.47 13.25
CA GLU A 42 -4.35 -9.05 14.56
C GLU A 42 -3.15 -9.00 15.52
N LEU A 43 -1.98 -9.47 15.06
CA LEU A 43 -0.75 -9.47 15.86
C LEU A 43 -0.26 -8.05 16.19
N MET A 44 -0.43 -7.09 15.29
CA MET A 44 -0.10 -5.69 15.54
C MET A 44 -1.07 -5.04 16.54
N GLU A 45 -2.36 -5.34 16.46
CA GLU A 45 -3.32 -4.89 17.48
C GLU A 45 -2.97 -5.42 18.87
N ASP A 46 -2.65 -6.73 18.98
CA ASP A 46 -2.22 -7.37 20.23
C ASP A 46 -0.89 -6.81 20.75
N SER A 47 -0.06 -6.27 19.87
CA SER A 47 1.20 -5.62 20.26
C SER A 47 1.00 -4.31 21.00
N GLY A 48 -0.13 -3.65 20.81
CA GLY A 48 -0.42 -2.31 21.30
C GLY A 48 0.24 -1.17 20.52
N ILE A 49 1.02 -1.47 19.46
CA ILE A 49 1.65 -0.47 18.58
C ILE A 49 0.59 0.11 17.66
N VAL A 50 0.52 1.43 17.55
CA VAL A 50 -0.36 2.09 16.58
C VAL A 50 0.17 1.81 15.18
N SER A 51 -0.63 1.16 14.34
CA SER A 51 -0.16 0.74 13.03
C SER A 51 -1.15 0.98 11.90
N LEU A 52 -0.60 1.31 10.75
CA LEU A 52 -1.28 1.25 9.47
C LEU A 52 -0.70 0.03 8.72
N VAL A 53 -1.55 -0.90 8.34
CA VAL A 53 -1.13 -2.14 7.66
C VAL A 53 -1.80 -2.20 6.31
N GLY A 54 -1.04 -2.48 5.26
CA GLY A 54 -1.54 -2.50 3.91
C GLY A 54 -1.32 -3.82 3.19
N LYS A 55 -2.41 -4.37 2.62
CA LYS A 55 -2.32 -5.41 1.60
C LYS A 55 -1.69 -4.81 0.34
N VAL A 56 -0.60 -5.41 -0.12
CA VAL A 56 0.12 -4.92 -1.30
C VAL A 56 -0.63 -5.33 -2.57
N ASN A 57 -0.83 -4.37 -3.46
CA ASN A 57 -1.44 -4.56 -4.76
C ASN A 57 -0.38 -4.50 -5.87
N MET A 58 -0.36 -5.50 -6.76
CA MET A 58 0.48 -5.54 -7.95
C MET A 58 -0.05 -6.56 -8.94
N ASP A 59 -0.32 -6.16 -10.17
CA ASP A 59 -0.90 -6.98 -11.23
C ASP A 59 -0.10 -7.00 -12.53
N ARG A 60 1.08 -6.33 -12.56
CA ARG A 60 2.02 -6.37 -13.68
C ARG A 60 3.47 -6.20 -13.21
N GLU A 61 4.40 -6.48 -14.10
CA GLU A 61 5.85 -6.22 -13.96
C GLU A 61 6.44 -6.63 -12.58
N ALA A 62 5.91 -7.71 -12.03
CA ALA A 62 6.38 -8.36 -10.83
C ALA A 62 6.65 -9.84 -11.12
N PRO A 63 7.48 -10.52 -10.31
CA PRO A 63 7.61 -11.97 -10.43
C PRO A 63 6.24 -12.66 -10.39
N GLU A 64 6.03 -13.67 -11.23
CA GLU A 64 4.75 -14.37 -11.37
C GLU A 64 4.15 -14.82 -10.03
N SER A 65 4.99 -15.30 -9.11
CA SER A 65 4.58 -15.70 -7.76
C SER A 65 4.07 -14.55 -6.90
N LEU A 66 4.40 -13.31 -7.23
CA LEU A 66 4.00 -12.10 -6.50
C LEU A 66 2.91 -11.33 -7.23
N CYS A 67 2.79 -11.51 -8.55
CA CYS A 67 1.78 -10.84 -9.36
C CYS A 67 0.38 -11.34 -9.02
N GLU A 68 -0.59 -10.45 -8.91
CA GLU A 68 -2.00 -10.81 -8.82
C GLU A 68 -2.55 -11.08 -10.22
N PRO A 69 -3.57 -11.94 -10.37
CA PRO A 69 -4.01 -12.40 -11.71
C PRO A 69 -4.55 -11.30 -12.63
N SER A 70 -5.14 -10.25 -12.07
CA SER A 70 -5.70 -9.10 -12.79
C SER A 70 -6.00 -7.93 -11.85
N ALA A 71 -6.25 -6.76 -12.44
CA ALA A 71 -6.75 -5.58 -11.72
C ALA A 71 -8.03 -5.88 -10.94
N ASP A 72 -9.02 -6.51 -11.60
CA ASP A 72 -10.29 -6.86 -10.98
C ASP A 72 -10.13 -7.79 -9.77
N TYR A 73 -9.25 -8.78 -9.89
CA TYR A 73 -8.96 -9.70 -8.78
C TYR A 73 -8.32 -8.94 -7.62
N SER A 74 -7.29 -8.13 -7.88
CA SER A 74 -6.57 -7.37 -6.86
C SER A 74 -7.50 -6.40 -6.13
N ALA A 75 -8.32 -5.66 -6.87
CA ALA A 75 -9.28 -4.71 -6.30
C ALA A 75 -10.39 -5.42 -5.50
N PHE A 76 -10.97 -6.50 -6.04
CA PHE A 76 -12.00 -7.29 -5.35
C PHE A 76 -11.47 -7.89 -4.03
N ASP A 77 -10.27 -8.47 -4.04
CA ASP A 77 -9.66 -9.04 -2.84
C ASP A 77 -9.32 -7.96 -1.81
N THR A 78 -8.86 -6.80 -2.27
CA THR A 78 -8.60 -5.62 -1.42
C THR A 78 -9.90 -5.09 -0.80
N PHE A 79 -10.97 -4.94 -1.57
CA PHE A 79 -12.29 -4.56 -1.07
C PHE A 79 -12.78 -5.54 -0.01
N GLY A 80 -12.69 -6.85 -0.29
CA GLY A 80 -13.05 -7.89 0.66
C GLY A 80 -12.22 -7.86 1.95
N TRP A 81 -10.91 -7.59 1.83
CA TRP A 81 -10.04 -7.40 2.98
C TRP A 81 -10.46 -6.19 3.83
N ILE A 82 -10.66 -5.03 3.22
CA ILE A 82 -11.06 -3.81 3.94
C ILE A 82 -12.37 -4.04 4.69
N ASN A 83 -13.36 -4.66 4.06
CA ASN A 83 -14.63 -4.99 4.72
C ASN A 83 -14.46 -5.90 5.93
N SER A 84 -13.51 -6.83 5.88
CA SER A 84 -13.28 -7.77 7.01
C SER A 84 -12.57 -7.11 8.20
N VAL A 85 -11.84 -6.00 7.98
CA VAL A 85 -11.03 -5.35 9.03
C VAL A 85 -11.54 -3.95 9.42
N ASN A 86 -12.46 -3.37 8.64
CA ASN A 86 -12.97 -2.03 8.90
C ASN A 86 -13.68 -1.94 10.25
N GLY A 87 -13.18 -1.04 11.11
CA GLY A 87 -13.71 -0.86 12.47
C GLY A 87 -13.38 -1.98 13.46
N LYS A 88 -12.70 -3.07 13.02
CA LYS A 88 -12.42 -4.25 13.87
C LYS A 88 -11.41 -3.94 14.98
N TYR A 89 -10.40 -3.12 14.70
CA TYR A 89 -9.26 -2.87 15.58
C TYR A 89 -9.23 -1.43 16.08
N LYS A 90 -8.70 -1.24 17.28
CA LYS A 90 -8.56 0.09 17.90
C LYS A 90 -7.30 0.81 17.40
N ASN A 91 -6.15 0.14 17.49
CA ASN A 91 -4.83 0.71 17.22
C ASN A 91 -4.33 0.43 15.80
N THR A 92 -4.81 -0.64 15.17
CA THR A 92 -4.40 -1.06 13.82
C THR A 92 -5.48 -0.70 12.80
N LYS A 93 -5.08 -0.02 11.73
CA LYS A 93 -6.00 0.42 10.68
C LYS A 93 -5.50 0.01 9.29
N PRO A 94 -6.39 -0.21 8.33
CA PRO A 94 -5.98 -0.47 6.95
C PRO A 94 -5.41 0.79 6.29
N ILE A 95 -4.43 0.61 5.43
CA ILE A 95 -3.88 1.61 4.51
C ILE A 95 -3.82 1.00 3.11
N LEU A 96 -4.29 1.72 2.10
CA LEU A 96 -4.27 1.26 0.73
C LEU A 96 -2.83 1.25 0.22
N THR A 97 -2.42 0.15 -0.43
CA THR A 97 -1.00 -0.07 -0.71
C THR A 97 -0.77 -0.57 -2.14
N PRO A 98 -0.95 0.29 -3.17
CA PRO A 98 -0.34 -0.01 -4.46
C PRO A 98 1.16 -0.13 -4.26
N ARG A 99 1.80 -1.19 -4.77
CA ARG A 99 3.22 -1.40 -4.54
C ARG A 99 4.03 -0.20 -5.03
N PHE A 100 3.87 0.15 -6.29
CA PHE A 100 4.34 1.38 -6.94
C PHE A 100 3.81 1.38 -8.40
N ILE A 101 3.87 2.51 -9.08
CA ILE A 101 3.26 2.71 -10.40
C ILE A 101 3.60 1.60 -11.42
N PRO A 102 4.88 1.21 -11.63
CA PRO A 102 5.19 0.18 -12.64
C PRO A 102 4.56 -1.19 -12.37
N CYS A 103 4.31 -1.53 -11.12
CA CYS A 103 3.70 -2.82 -10.75
C CYS A 103 2.17 -2.84 -10.73
N CYS A 104 1.54 -1.72 -11.03
CA CYS A 104 0.08 -1.59 -11.05
C CYS A 104 -0.37 -1.13 -12.43
N THR A 105 -1.34 -1.83 -13.04
CA THR A 105 -1.96 -1.34 -14.27
C THR A 105 -2.76 -0.07 -14.01
N PRO A 106 -3.00 0.77 -15.03
CA PRO A 106 -3.90 1.91 -14.91
C PRO A 106 -5.29 1.52 -14.38
N GLU A 107 -5.81 0.39 -14.83
CA GLU A 107 -7.09 -0.17 -14.41
C GLU A 107 -7.10 -0.48 -12.90
N LEU A 108 -6.02 -1.07 -12.39
CA LEU A 108 -5.89 -1.34 -10.96
C LEU A 108 -5.81 -0.04 -10.15
N LEU A 109 -5.02 0.93 -10.58
CA LEU A 109 -4.88 2.22 -9.88
C LEU A 109 -6.22 2.98 -9.82
N GLU A 110 -7.01 2.95 -10.90
CA GLU A 110 -8.36 3.55 -10.91
C GLU A 110 -9.31 2.83 -9.94
N GLN A 111 -9.31 1.50 -9.92
CA GLN A 111 -10.13 0.73 -8.99
C GLN A 111 -9.70 0.95 -7.53
N LEU A 112 -8.40 1.05 -7.26
CA LEU A 112 -7.89 1.38 -5.92
C LEU A 112 -8.31 2.79 -5.50
N ARG A 113 -8.33 3.76 -6.41
CA ARG A 113 -8.90 5.09 -6.15
C ARG A 113 -10.37 5.02 -5.75
N GLU A 114 -11.18 4.20 -6.43
CA GLU A 114 -12.59 4.03 -6.06
C GLU A 114 -12.74 3.47 -4.63
N ILE A 115 -11.90 2.50 -4.26
CA ILE A 115 -11.86 1.95 -2.90
C ILE A 115 -11.41 3.04 -1.90
N GLN A 116 -10.35 3.79 -2.21
CA GLN A 116 -9.88 4.91 -1.40
C GLN A 116 -11.00 5.90 -1.11
N ASN A 117 -11.75 6.25 -2.15
CA ASN A 117 -12.85 7.19 -2.07
C ASN A 117 -14.03 6.68 -1.24
N ALA A 118 -14.35 5.38 -1.36
CA ALA A 118 -15.48 4.78 -0.64
C ALA A 118 -15.25 4.69 0.88
N TYR A 119 -14.00 4.49 1.28
CA TYR A 119 -13.65 4.26 2.69
C TYR A 119 -12.80 5.37 3.32
N ASP A 120 -12.46 6.41 2.59
CA ASP A 120 -11.56 7.50 3.02
C ASP A 120 -10.23 6.98 3.59
N LEU A 121 -9.62 6.00 2.93
CA LEU A 121 -8.40 5.36 3.38
C LEU A 121 -7.17 6.25 3.13
N PRO A 122 -6.18 6.22 4.02
CA PRO A 122 -4.85 6.69 3.67
C PRO A 122 -4.21 5.77 2.63
N VAL A 123 -3.22 6.29 1.91
CA VAL A 123 -2.49 5.56 0.87
C VAL A 123 -1.01 5.52 1.23
N GLN A 124 -0.34 4.39 1.05
CA GLN A 124 1.11 4.30 1.09
C GLN A 124 1.65 3.65 -0.17
N SER A 125 2.84 4.08 -0.58
CA SER A 125 3.54 3.50 -1.72
C SER A 125 5.04 3.84 -1.66
N HIS A 126 5.77 3.63 -2.76
CA HIS A 126 7.17 3.98 -2.92
C HIS A 126 7.30 5.18 -3.83
N LEU A 127 8.23 6.07 -3.55
CA LEU A 127 8.45 7.31 -4.30
C LEU A 127 9.96 7.59 -4.43
N SER A 128 10.41 7.78 -5.66
CA SER A 128 11.75 8.29 -5.99
C SER A 128 12.90 7.60 -5.24
N GLU A 129 12.85 6.25 -5.15
CA GLU A 129 13.84 5.45 -4.42
C GLU A 129 15.22 5.46 -5.10
N ASN A 130 15.23 5.31 -6.44
CA ASN A 130 16.46 5.26 -7.22
C ASN A 130 16.27 5.79 -8.66
N PRO A 131 17.37 6.20 -9.35
CA PRO A 131 17.26 6.76 -10.70
C PRO A 131 16.66 5.81 -11.74
N GLY A 132 16.90 4.51 -11.62
CA GLY A 132 16.34 3.51 -12.53
C GLY A 132 14.82 3.41 -12.42
N GLU A 133 14.29 3.52 -11.21
CA GLU A 133 12.85 3.56 -10.96
C GLU A 133 12.22 4.82 -11.54
N ILE A 134 12.84 5.98 -11.37
CA ILE A 134 12.34 7.25 -11.95
C ILE A 134 12.28 7.15 -13.48
N GLU A 135 13.29 6.57 -14.12
CA GLU A 135 13.27 6.36 -15.56
C GLU A 135 12.18 5.38 -15.98
N TRP A 136 11.92 4.35 -15.18
CA TRP A 136 10.83 3.39 -15.42
C TRP A 136 9.46 4.07 -15.33
N ILE A 137 9.27 4.98 -14.37
CA ILE A 137 8.04 5.79 -14.27
C ILE A 137 7.82 6.63 -15.52
N ARG A 138 8.86 7.30 -16.06
CA ARG A 138 8.76 8.09 -17.29
C ARG A 138 8.28 7.28 -18.50
N GLN A 139 8.60 5.99 -18.53
CA GLN A 139 8.13 5.09 -19.60
C GLN A 139 6.63 4.76 -19.45
N HIS A 140 6.12 4.63 -18.23
CA HIS A 140 4.72 4.34 -17.95
C HIS A 140 3.82 5.57 -17.92
N CYS A 141 4.36 6.70 -17.50
CA CYS A 141 3.65 7.97 -17.31
C CYS A 141 4.43 9.11 -17.96
N PRO A 142 4.53 9.14 -19.32
CA PRO A 142 5.36 10.11 -20.02
C PRO A 142 4.91 11.57 -19.85
N ASP A 143 3.66 11.79 -19.48
CA ASP A 143 3.08 13.11 -19.25
C ASP A 143 3.30 13.62 -17.81
N ALA A 144 3.76 12.77 -16.89
CA ALA A 144 4.07 13.17 -15.52
C ALA A 144 5.36 14.01 -15.47
N LEU A 145 5.32 15.15 -14.80
CA LEU A 145 6.48 16.04 -14.65
C LEU A 145 7.52 15.44 -13.70
N PHE A 146 7.07 14.76 -12.67
CA PHE A 146 7.87 14.01 -11.68
C PHE A 146 7.11 12.77 -11.20
N TYR A 147 7.73 11.96 -10.36
CA TYR A 147 7.15 10.67 -9.97
C TYR A 147 5.81 10.83 -9.21
N GLY A 148 5.70 11.82 -8.32
CA GLY A 148 4.48 12.09 -7.57
C GLY A 148 3.28 12.40 -8.46
N ASP A 149 3.48 13.09 -9.59
CA ASP A 149 2.43 13.37 -10.58
C ASP A 149 1.77 12.10 -11.13
N ALA A 150 2.54 11.01 -11.24
CA ALA A 150 2.00 9.73 -11.68
C ALA A 150 0.94 9.20 -10.72
N TYR A 151 1.11 9.37 -9.41
CA TYR A 151 0.08 9.02 -8.42
C TYR A 151 -1.04 10.04 -8.37
N ASP A 152 -0.72 11.34 -8.46
CA ASP A 152 -1.71 12.42 -8.47
C ASP A 152 -2.67 12.28 -9.64
N GLY A 153 -2.17 11.92 -10.83
CA GLY A 153 -2.98 11.64 -12.01
C GLY A 153 -4.07 10.58 -11.79
N TYR A 154 -3.83 9.63 -10.89
CA TYR A 154 -4.84 8.65 -10.46
C TYR A 154 -5.63 9.10 -9.21
N GLY A 155 -5.34 10.26 -8.62
CA GLY A 155 -5.97 10.74 -7.40
C GLY A 155 -5.62 9.88 -6.18
N LEU A 156 -4.38 9.39 -6.11
CA LEU A 156 -3.85 8.57 -5.01
C LEU A 156 -2.75 9.28 -4.22
N PHE A 157 -2.48 10.54 -4.52
CA PHE A 157 -1.43 11.34 -3.89
C PHE A 157 -1.85 12.81 -3.77
N GLY A 158 -1.36 13.50 -2.73
CA GLY A 158 -1.54 14.93 -2.58
C GLY A 158 -3.00 15.37 -2.43
N GLU A 159 -3.44 16.28 -3.29
CA GLU A 159 -4.82 16.78 -3.32
C GLU A 159 -5.61 16.10 -4.43
N ASP A 160 -6.73 15.48 -4.10
CA ASP A 160 -7.70 15.05 -5.11
C ASP A 160 -8.41 16.28 -5.65
N HIS A 161 -7.85 16.90 -6.69
CA HIS A 161 -8.40 18.09 -7.33
C HIS A 161 -9.79 17.87 -7.92
N ARG A 162 -10.16 16.62 -8.24
CA ARG A 162 -11.50 16.28 -8.74
C ARG A 162 -12.57 16.37 -7.65
N ARG A 163 -12.17 16.21 -6.39
CA ARG A 163 -13.07 16.18 -5.21
C ARG A 163 -12.77 17.26 -4.18
N GLY A 164 -11.73 18.06 -4.39
CA GLY A 164 -11.38 19.17 -3.50
C GLY A 164 -11.00 18.72 -2.08
N ARG A 165 -10.33 17.56 -1.96
CA ARG A 165 -9.87 17.02 -0.68
C ARG A 165 -8.43 16.54 -0.73
N SER A 166 -7.73 16.61 0.39
CA SER A 166 -6.40 16.02 0.54
C SER A 166 -6.48 14.53 0.84
N ILE A 167 -5.61 13.75 0.19
CA ILE A 167 -5.42 12.33 0.47
C ILE A 167 -4.25 12.20 1.46
N ARG A 168 -4.50 11.52 2.55
CA ARG A 168 -3.42 11.23 3.51
C ARG A 168 -2.50 10.17 2.92
N THR A 169 -1.26 10.55 2.63
CA THR A 169 -0.26 9.68 2.01
C THR A 169 0.97 9.49 2.88
N VAL A 170 1.57 8.30 2.78
CA VAL A 170 2.88 7.98 3.33
C VAL A 170 3.71 7.36 2.22
N MET A 171 4.70 8.09 1.73
CA MET A 171 5.57 7.63 0.67
C MET A 171 6.91 7.17 1.25
N ALA A 172 7.28 5.93 0.93
CA ALA A 172 8.57 5.36 1.32
C ALA A 172 9.67 5.90 0.40
N HIS A 173 10.86 6.05 0.96
CA HIS A 173 12.12 6.46 0.34
C HIS A 173 12.25 7.96 0.10
N CYS A 174 11.70 8.53 -0.95
CA CYS A 174 11.83 9.95 -1.34
C CYS A 174 13.31 10.42 -1.46
N VAL A 175 14.22 9.49 -1.84
CA VAL A 175 15.67 9.75 -1.86
C VAL A 175 16.06 10.72 -2.97
N TYR A 176 15.38 10.63 -4.09
CA TYR A 176 15.62 11.44 -5.29
C TYR A 176 14.46 12.37 -5.60
N SER A 177 13.59 12.63 -4.65
CA SER A 177 12.54 13.64 -4.81
C SER A 177 13.15 15.03 -4.98
N SER A 178 12.56 15.84 -5.85
CA SER A 178 12.92 17.24 -6.05
C SER A 178 12.14 18.14 -5.09
N GLU A 179 12.52 19.43 -5.06
CA GLU A 179 11.76 20.45 -4.30
C GLU A 179 10.35 20.68 -4.89
N ASP A 180 10.15 20.35 -6.16
CA ASP A 180 8.88 20.52 -6.86
C ASP A 180 7.92 19.32 -6.64
N GLU A 181 8.43 18.17 -6.21
CA GLU A 181 7.67 16.95 -5.91
C GLU A 181 7.09 16.98 -4.50
#